data_5f718cc5cf997c36aaa36a18e46fb75a
#
_entry.id   5f718cc5cf997c36aaa36a18e46fb75a
#
_cell.length_a   1.000
_cell.length_b   1.000
_cell.length_c   1.000
_cell.angle_alpha   90.00
_cell.angle_beta   90.00
_cell.angle_gamma   90.00
#
_symmetry.space_group_name_H-M   'P 1'
#
loop_
_entity.id
_entity.type
_entity.pdbx_description
1 polymer ?
#
loop_
_entity_poly.entity_id
_entity_poly.type
_entity_poly.pdbx_seq_one_letter_code
_entity_poly.pdbx_strand_id
1 'polypeptide(L)'
;MNKYILKNGIILDGSENMKPYKADIFVNNGIIEDIITNGKSPSECSEIDLDGKYIMPGLINMHVHLAGNGKPQKKQRDNEKLVKKVFATPIGRFAATKLVENYAKIELMSGVTTIRTVGGLRDLDTKTRDKINKGLLDGPRII
;
A
#
# COMPACT_ATOMS: atom_id res chain seq x y z
N MET A 1 5.19 10.20 20.67
CA MET A 1 4.49 10.99 19.64
C MET A 1 5.34 10.98 18.40
N ASN A 2 4.77 10.56 17.27
CA ASN A 2 5.53 10.42 16.01
C ASN A 2 5.25 11.68 15.15
N LYS A 3 6.03 12.75 15.41
CA LYS A 3 5.96 14.01 14.66
C LYS A 3 7.12 14.09 13.69
N TYR A 4 6.83 14.33 12.42
CA TYR A 4 7.87 14.57 11.42
C TYR A 4 7.36 15.54 10.35
N ILE A 5 8.30 16.15 9.64
CA ILE A 5 8.04 17.03 8.52
C ILE A 5 8.77 16.50 7.28
N LEU A 6 8.03 16.42 6.17
CA LEU A 6 8.58 16.14 4.85
C LEU A 6 8.91 17.48 4.20
N LYS A 7 10.21 17.76 4.00
CA LYS A 7 10.68 19.06 3.49
C LYS A 7 11.03 19.01 2.02
N ASN A 8 10.94 20.16 1.39
CA ASN A 8 11.39 20.33 -0.01
C ASN A 8 10.62 19.43 -1.00
N GLY A 9 9.37 19.11 -0.74
CA GLY A 9 8.55 18.32 -1.65
C GLY A 9 7.88 19.14 -2.74
N ILE A 10 7.56 18.48 -3.86
CA ILE A 10 6.69 19.01 -4.91
C ILE A 10 5.35 18.30 -4.80
N ILE A 11 4.32 19.02 -4.42
CA ILE A 11 3.00 18.45 -4.14
C ILE A 11 2.18 18.32 -5.41
N LEU A 12 1.57 17.15 -5.58
CA LEU A 12 0.53 16.83 -6.55
C LEU A 12 -0.71 16.43 -5.73
N ASP A 13 -1.62 17.36 -5.45
CA ASP A 13 -2.71 17.16 -4.50
C ASP A 13 -3.90 16.35 -5.05
N GLY A 14 -3.90 16.06 -6.36
CA GLY A 14 -4.96 15.27 -7.01
C GLY A 14 -6.24 16.07 -7.30
N SER A 15 -6.24 17.38 -7.08
CA SER A 15 -7.38 18.24 -7.42
C SER A 15 -7.57 18.41 -8.92
N GLU A 16 -8.78 18.79 -9.35
CA GLU A 16 -9.04 19.18 -10.72
C GLU A 16 -8.23 20.44 -11.07
N ASN A 17 -7.57 20.45 -12.21
CA ASN A 17 -6.66 21.53 -12.65
C ASN A 17 -5.41 21.72 -11.77
N MET A 18 -5.01 20.68 -11.06
CA MET A 18 -3.79 20.66 -10.21
C MET A 18 -2.57 21.20 -10.95
N LYS A 19 -1.86 22.11 -10.29
CA LYS A 19 -0.51 22.54 -10.69
C LYS A 19 0.46 22.13 -9.59
N PRO A 20 1.61 21.51 -9.93
CA PRO A 20 2.62 21.16 -8.95
C PRO A 20 3.09 22.41 -8.20
N TYR A 21 3.19 22.33 -6.87
CA TYR A 21 3.70 23.42 -6.04
C TYR A 21 4.64 22.90 -4.96
N LYS A 22 5.59 23.75 -4.54
CA LYS A 22 6.53 23.40 -3.46
C LYS A 22 5.87 23.63 -2.12
N ALA A 23 5.97 22.63 -1.23
CA ALA A 23 5.54 22.76 0.15
C ALA A 23 6.23 21.71 1.04
N ASP A 24 6.21 21.98 2.34
CA ASP A 24 6.55 21.02 3.38
C ASP A 24 5.26 20.40 3.92
N ILE A 25 5.29 19.12 4.29
CA ILE A 25 4.13 18.43 4.89
C ILE A 25 4.44 18.08 6.34
N PHE A 26 3.68 18.63 7.27
CA PHE A 26 3.78 18.29 8.69
C PHE A 26 2.82 17.13 9.02
N VAL A 27 3.38 16.06 9.59
CA VAL A 27 2.64 14.86 9.98
C VAL A 27 2.77 14.62 11.47
N ASN A 28 1.65 14.40 12.12
CA ASN A 28 1.58 14.06 13.53
C ASN A 28 0.73 12.81 13.73
N ASN A 29 1.33 11.77 14.31
CA ASN A 29 0.67 10.47 14.55
C ASN A 29 -0.02 9.88 13.31
N GLY A 30 0.61 10.03 12.13
CA GLY A 30 0.11 9.47 10.86
C GLY A 30 -0.96 10.32 10.17
N ILE A 31 -1.24 11.53 10.69
CA ILE A 31 -2.21 12.48 10.10
C ILE A 31 -1.45 13.69 9.57
N ILE A 32 -1.74 14.11 8.34
CA ILE A 32 -1.27 15.37 7.79
C ILE A 32 -2.00 16.49 8.53
N GLU A 33 -1.28 17.25 9.34
CA GLU A 33 -1.83 18.39 10.08
C GLU A 33 -1.73 19.70 9.30
N ASP A 34 -0.65 19.83 8.49
CA ASP A 34 -0.45 21.08 7.75
C ASP A 34 0.34 20.83 6.46
N ILE A 35 0.10 21.68 5.46
CA ILE A 35 0.86 21.79 4.21
C ILE A 35 1.38 23.20 4.11
N ILE A 36 2.67 23.38 4.39
CA ILE A 36 3.32 24.67 4.61
C ILE A 36 3.95 25.14 3.29
N THR A 37 3.33 26.08 2.63
CA THR A 37 3.87 26.71 1.40
C THR A 37 4.81 27.87 1.70
N ASN A 38 4.54 28.60 2.78
CA ASN A 38 5.36 29.71 3.27
C ASN A 38 5.26 29.74 4.80
N GLY A 39 6.37 29.71 5.49
CA GLY A 39 6.36 29.78 6.94
C GLY A 39 7.49 29.01 7.60
N LYS A 40 7.44 28.98 8.94
CA LYS A 40 8.40 28.21 9.73
C LYS A 40 7.84 26.83 10.02
N SER A 41 8.67 25.82 9.82
CA SER A 41 8.37 24.45 10.27
C SER A 41 8.14 24.42 11.79
N PRO A 42 7.23 23.55 12.27
CA PRO A 42 7.07 23.32 13.69
C PRO A 42 8.39 22.93 14.34
N SER A 43 8.65 23.45 15.55
CA SER A 43 9.78 23.03 16.36
C SER A 43 9.56 21.61 16.93
N GLU A 44 10.64 20.87 17.15
CA GLU A 44 10.61 19.55 17.81
C GLU A 44 9.94 18.42 17.00
N CYS A 45 10.24 18.32 15.72
CA CYS A 45 9.86 17.18 14.86
C CYS A 45 11.08 16.66 14.10
N SER A 46 11.04 15.37 13.71
CA SER A 46 12.05 14.79 12.82
C SER A 46 11.87 15.36 11.42
N GLU A 47 12.96 15.68 10.73
CA GLU A 47 12.94 16.21 9.37
C GLU A 47 13.35 15.12 8.37
N ILE A 48 12.59 15.02 7.27
CA ILE A 48 12.88 14.14 6.13
C ILE A 48 12.96 15.03 4.90
N ASP A 49 14.15 15.21 4.36
CA ASP A 49 14.34 15.98 3.12
C ASP A 49 13.99 15.13 1.91
N LEU A 50 13.08 15.60 1.09
CA LEU A 50 12.63 14.92 -0.12
C LEU A 50 13.44 15.30 -1.36
N ASP A 51 14.31 16.29 -1.24
CA ASP A 51 15.21 16.71 -2.31
C ASP A 51 14.47 16.96 -3.66
N GLY A 52 13.36 17.67 -3.59
CA GLY A 52 12.54 17.99 -4.76
C GLY A 52 11.73 16.82 -5.32
N LYS A 53 11.59 15.71 -4.61
CA LYS A 53 10.72 14.59 -5.04
C LYS A 53 9.26 14.99 -5.00
N TYR A 54 8.48 14.34 -5.88
CA TYR A 54 7.04 14.53 -5.93
C TYR A 54 6.34 13.76 -4.82
N ILE A 55 5.34 14.39 -4.22
CA ILE A 55 4.42 13.76 -3.26
C ILE A 55 3.02 13.83 -3.84
N MET A 56 2.32 12.72 -3.79
CA MET A 56 0.94 12.62 -4.23
C MET A 56 0.14 11.74 -3.28
N PRO A 57 -1.20 11.86 -3.23
CA PRO A 57 -2.03 10.88 -2.55
C PRO A 57 -1.77 9.47 -3.07
N GLY A 58 -1.80 8.49 -2.17
CA GLY A 58 -1.60 7.11 -2.56
C GLY A 58 -2.65 6.65 -3.57
N LEU A 59 -2.22 5.85 -4.55
CA LEU A 59 -3.10 5.33 -5.59
C LEU A 59 -4.11 4.33 -5.03
N ILE A 60 -5.27 4.25 -5.66
CA ILE A 60 -6.34 3.32 -5.30
C ILE A 60 -6.56 2.35 -6.47
N ASN A 61 -6.40 1.05 -6.24
CA ASN A 61 -6.67 0.02 -7.22
C ASN A 61 -7.97 -0.73 -6.85
N MET A 62 -9.03 -0.52 -7.63
CA MET A 62 -10.37 -1.04 -7.34
C MET A 62 -10.61 -2.46 -7.84
N HIS A 63 -9.61 -3.13 -8.43
CA HIS A 63 -9.76 -4.49 -8.96
C HIS A 63 -8.45 -5.27 -8.83
N VAL A 64 -8.29 -6.00 -7.72
CA VAL A 64 -7.06 -6.75 -7.42
C VAL A 64 -7.37 -8.22 -7.09
N HIS A 65 -6.53 -9.11 -7.59
CA HIS A 65 -6.49 -10.52 -7.21
C HIS A 65 -5.13 -10.84 -6.57
N LEU A 66 -5.05 -10.82 -5.25
CA LEU A 66 -3.78 -11.03 -4.52
C LEU A 66 -3.21 -12.46 -4.67
N ALA A 67 -3.92 -13.38 -5.29
CA ALA A 67 -3.44 -14.73 -5.57
C ALA A 67 -2.70 -14.88 -6.91
N GLY A 68 -2.66 -13.81 -7.71
CA GLY A 68 -2.08 -13.80 -9.05
C GLY A 68 -1.01 -12.73 -9.23
N ASN A 69 -0.10 -12.97 -10.17
CA ASN A 69 0.97 -12.02 -10.53
C ASN A 69 0.68 -11.24 -11.82
N GLY A 70 -0.55 -11.30 -12.32
CA GLY A 70 -0.98 -10.62 -13.55
C GLY A 70 -0.34 -11.14 -14.85
N LYS A 71 0.57 -12.12 -14.79
CA LYS A 71 1.24 -12.62 -15.99
C LYS A 71 0.37 -13.63 -16.74
N PRO A 72 0.34 -13.58 -18.09
CA PRO A 72 -0.36 -14.57 -18.89
C PRO A 72 0.12 -15.99 -18.60
N GLN A 73 -0.81 -16.90 -18.44
CA GLN A 73 -0.45 -18.31 -18.27
C GLN A 73 -0.07 -18.94 -19.64
N LYS A 74 1.10 -19.51 -19.73
CA LYS A 74 1.59 -20.21 -20.95
C LYS A 74 0.85 -21.51 -21.22
N LYS A 75 0.24 -22.13 -20.22
CA LYS A 75 -0.53 -23.37 -20.31
C LYS A 75 -1.77 -23.27 -19.47
N GLN A 76 -2.89 -23.78 -20.00
CA GLN A 76 -4.11 -23.91 -19.22
C GLN A 76 -3.87 -24.89 -18.06
N ARG A 77 -4.09 -24.45 -16.84
CA ARG A 77 -3.95 -25.28 -15.62
C ARG A 77 -5.32 -25.44 -14.98
N ASP A 78 -5.54 -26.64 -14.42
CA ASP A 78 -6.68 -26.86 -13.54
C ASP A 78 -6.39 -26.19 -12.20
N ASN A 79 -6.81 -24.92 -12.11
CA ASN A 79 -6.57 -24.10 -10.92
C ASN A 79 -7.30 -24.66 -9.69
N GLU A 80 -8.44 -25.33 -9.87
CA GLU A 80 -9.19 -25.90 -8.75
C GLU A 80 -8.43 -27.07 -8.11
N LYS A 81 -7.91 -27.98 -8.93
CA LYS A 81 -7.06 -29.10 -8.43
C LYS A 81 -5.79 -28.58 -7.77
N LEU A 82 -5.17 -27.55 -8.35
CA LEU A 82 -3.97 -26.94 -7.77
C LEU A 82 -4.26 -26.36 -6.38
N VAL A 83 -5.32 -25.58 -6.25
CA VAL A 83 -5.74 -24.99 -4.98
C VAL A 83 -6.04 -26.09 -3.96
N LYS A 84 -6.82 -27.13 -4.32
CA LYS A 84 -7.10 -28.25 -3.42
C LYS A 84 -5.81 -28.92 -2.93
N LYS A 85 -4.84 -29.15 -3.82
CA LYS A 85 -3.55 -29.77 -3.47
C LYS A 85 -2.71 -28.89 -2.55
N VAL A 86 -2.61 -27.59 -2.83
CA VAL A 86 -1.86 -26.63 -2.00
C VAL A 86 -2.47 -26.55 -0.60
N PHE A 87 -3.78 -26.46 -0.48
CA PHE A 87 -4.45 -26.35 0.80
C PHE A 87 -4.61 -27.68 1.56
N ALA A 88 -4.29 -28.81 0.97
CA ALA A 88 -4.29 -30.09 1.63
C ALA A 88 -3.21 -30.22 2.73
N THR A 89 -2.11 -29.45 2.63
CA THR A 89 -1.00 -29.54 3.56
C THR A 89 -0.80 -28.24 4.36
N PRO A 90 -0.29 -28.31 5.61
CA PRO A 90 0.09 -27.13 6.38
C PRO A 90 1.13 -26.25 5.67
N ILE A 91 2.13 -26.88 5.05
CA ILE A 91 3.20 -26.18 4.31
C ILE A 91 2.63 -25.42 3.12
N GLY A 92 1.74 -26.05 2.35
CA GLY A 92 1.10 -25.40 1.21
C GLY A 92 0.23 -24.21 1.63
N ARG A 93 -0.53 -24.34 2.73
CA ARG A 93 -1.30 -23.22 3.31
C ARG A 93 -0.40 -22.07 3.73
N PHE A 94 0.72 -22.37 4.40
CA PHE A 94 1.70 -21.35 4.79
C PHE A 94 2.28 -20.65 3.57
N ALA A 95 2.71 -21.41 2.56
CA ALA A 95 3.26 -20.83 1.32
C ALA A 95 2.24 -19.95 0.58
N ALA A 96 0.97 -20.38 0.48
CA ALA A 96 -0.10 -19.58 -0.12
C ALA A 96 -0.34 -18.27 0.67
N THR A 97 -0.32 -18.32 2.00
CA THR A 97 -0.45 -17.13 2.85
C THR A 97 0.69 -16.16 2.58
N LYS A 98 1.94 -16.64 2.57
CA LYS A 98 3.11 -15.80 2.30
C LYS A 98 3.08 -15.20 0.89
N LEU A 99 2.55 -15.91 -0.09
CA LEU A 99 2.38 -15.39 -1.44
C LEU A 99 1.42 -14.19 -1.47
N VAL A 100 0.25 -14.31 -0.85
CA VAL A 100 -0.76 -13.24 -0.78
C VAL A 100 -0.22 -12.04 -0.01
N GLU A 101 0.43 -12.26 1.15
CA GLU A 101 1.08 -11.20 1.95
C GLU A 101 2.13 -10.45 1.11
N ASN A 102 2.94 -11.19 0.34
CA ASN A 102 3.96 -10.57 -0.51
C ASN A 102 3.36 -9.74 -1.65
N TYR A 103 2.27 -10.21 -2.28
CA TYR A 103 1.61 -9.42 -3.31
C TYR A 103 0.96 -8.15 -2.74
N ALA A 104 0.37 -8.20 -1.55
CA ALA A 104 -0.11 -7.01 -0.88
C ALA A 104 1.03 -6.00 -0.63
N LYS A 105 2.20 -6.46 -0.21
CA LYS A 105 3.38 -5.60 -0.04
C LYS A 105 3.86 -5.01 -1.38
N ILE A 106 3.85 -5.77 -2.46
CA ILE A 106 4.21 -5.29 -3.80
C ILE A 106 3.26 -4.17 -4.24
N GLU A 107 1.94 -4.32 -4.03
CA GLU A 107 0.96 -3.26 -4.30
C GLU A 107 1.32 -1.97 -3.54
N LEU A 108 1.55 -2.06 -2.23
CA LEU A 108 1.96 -0.90 -1.43
C LEU A 108 3.25 -0.26 -1.96
N MET A 109 4.27 -1.06 -2.26
CA MET A 109 5.57 -0.55 -2.74
C MET A 109 5.50 0.05 -4.14
N SER A 110 4.45 -0.24 -4.92
CA SER A 110 4.17 0.42 -6.20
C SER A 110 3.46 1.77 -6.07
N GLY A 111 3.17 2.21 -4.83
CA GLY A 111 2.43 3.45 -4.54
C GLY A 111 0.91 3.25 -4.42
N VAL A 112 0.41 2.03 -4.52
CA VAL A 112 -1.01 1.71 -4.32
C VAL A 112 -1.27 1.51 -2.83
N THR A 113 -1.89 2.50 -2.18
CA THR A 113 -2.14 2.50 -0.74
C THR A 113 -3.50 1.93 -0.34
N THR A 114 -4.42 1.78 -1.29
CA THR A 114 -5.74 1.17 -1.08
C THR A 114 -6.07 0.24 -2.23
N ILE A 115 -6.53 -0.97 -1.91
CA ILE A 115 -6.98 -1.94 -2.91
C ILE A 115 -8.36 -2.48 -2.57
N ARG A 116 -9.13 -2.80 -3.61
CA ARG A 116 -10.33 -3.62 -3.48
C ARG A 116 -10.06 -4.99 -4.08
N THR A 117 -10.15 -6.05 -3.24
CA THR A 117 -10.03 -7.41 -3.73
C THR A 117 -11.37 -7.91 -4.28
N VAL A 118 -11.35 -8.47 -5.49
CA VAL A 118 -12.55 -8.92 -6.21
C VAL A 118 -12.55 -10.43 -6.44
N GLY A 119 -11.95 -11.16 -5.57
CA GLY A 119 -11.83 -12.61 -5.58
C GLY A 119 -10.45 -13.03 -5.15
N GLY A 120 -10.41 -13.80 -4.10
CA GLY A 120 -9.20 -14.21 -3.44
C GLY A 120 -9.03 -15.72 -3.42
N LEU A 121 -7.93 -16.14 -2.85
CA LEU A 121 -7.63 -17.54 -2.59
C LEU A 121 -8.21 -17.94 -1.23
N ARG A 122 -9.47 -18.39 -1.22
CA ARG A 122 -10.25 -18.62 0.00
C ARG A 122 -10.37 -17.35 0.84
N ASP A 123 -10.00 -17.41 2.13
CA ASP A 123 -10.04 -16.33 3.11
C ASP A 123 -8.69 -15.60 3.32
N LEU A 124 -7.71 -15.84 2.43
CA LEU A 124 -6.36 -15.28 2.63
C LEU A 124 -6.33 -13.76 2.48
N ASP A 125 -7.16 -13.17 1.61
CA ASP A 125 -7.26 -11.71 1.46
C ASP A 125 -7.76 -11.07 2.76
N THR A 126 -8.83 -11.65 3.35
CA THR A 126 -9.38 -11.20 4.63
C THR A 126 -8.36 -11.33 5.77
N LYS A 127 -7.66 -12.46 5.83
CA LYS A 127 -6.60 -12.68 6.83
C LYS A 127 -5.43 -11.70 6.67
N THR A 128 -5.06 -11.41 5.44
CA THR A 128 -4.01 -10.43 5.13
C THR A 128 -4.44 -9.03 5.54
N ARG A 129 -5.68 -8.61 5.20
CA ARG A 129 -6.30 -7.37 5.66
C ARG A 129 -6.25 -7.24 7.18
N ASP A 130 -6.67 -8.28 7.88
CA ASP A 130 -6.75 -8.26 9.34
C ASP A 130 -5.37 -8.14 10.00
N LYS A 131 -4.33 -8.73 9.38
CA LYS A 131 -2.93 -8.53 9.82
C LYS A 131 -2.45 -7.11 9.59
N ILE A 132 -2.76 -6.53 8.43
CA ILE A 132 -2.41 -5.14 8.11
C ILE A 132 -3.08 -4.19 9.09
N ASN A 133 -4.37 -4.36 9.35
CA ASN A 133 -5.14 -3.53 10.28
C ASN A 133 -4.62 -3.61 11.73
N LYS A 134 -4.00 -4.74 12.11
CA LYS A 134 -3.35 -4.94 13.41
C LYS A 134 -1.90 -4.46 13.46
N GLY A 135 -1.35 -3.91 12.37
CA GLY A 135 0.06 -3.51 12.28
C GLY A 135 1.06 -4.68 12.30
N LEU A 136 0.62 -5.89 12.00
CA LEU A 136 1.46 -7.10 11.97
C LEU A 136 2.07 -7.36 10.59
N LEU A 137 1.65 -6.60 9.60
CA LEU A 137 2.09 -6.70 8.21
C LEU A 137 1.98 -5.33 7.54
N ASP A 138 3.03 -4.94 6.79
CA ASP A 138 2.98 -3.77 5.93
C ASP A 138 2.23 -4.12 4.63
N GLY A 139 1.22 -3.33 4.30
CA GLY A 139 0.43 -3.51 3.09
C GLY A 139 -0.56 -2.36 2.89
N PRO A 140 -1.26 -2.32 1.73
CA PRO A 140 -2.28 -1.33 1.47
C PRO A 140 -3.53 -1.58 2.32
N ARG A 141 -4.36 -0.58 2.48
CA ARG A 141 -5.72 -0.77 2.99
C ARG A 141 -6.48 -1.71 2.04
N ILE A 142 -7.00 -2.82 2.54
CA ILE A 142 -7.79 -3.79 1.76
C ILE A 142 -9.28 -3.62 2.10
N ILE A 143 -10.11 -3.41 1.07
CA ILE A 143 -11.57 -3.28 1.15
C ILE A 143 -12.28 -4.33 0.28
#